data_8b7aa75e68a78cfe39665911916b20f9
#
_entry.id   8b7aa75e68a78cfe39665911916b20f9
#
_cell.length_a   1.000
_cell.length_b   1.000
_cell.length_c   1.000
_cell.angle_alpha   90.00
_cell.angle_beta   90.00
_cell.angle_gamma   90.00
#
_symmetry.space_group_name_H-M   'P 1'
#
loop_
_entity.id
_entity.type
_entity.pdbx_description
1 polymer ?
#
loop_
_entity_poly.entity_id
_entity_poly.type
_entity_poly.pdbx_seq_one_letter_code
_entity_poly.pdbx_strand_id
1 'polypeptide(L)'
;SSSKLTYDMPADKAFYLDKGVLKDNENTLTSIRGFYLAKESKVFFSDSVLLVNPKYKVIADSLSYLTKTSTAVFTGPTRIVSTGSDSTWIYCENGYYDTKQSKSKFFKPNRVVSRTRSLSGDTLDFDNNTRVGKAFGRVMIADTSRSVVISGDKGFSDDKSRTAFVTGNAELMRTFTKDTLFLHADTLYAKEDTLAGVSSWTAYRGVRFFKSDLQGVCDSLSYTTPDSIMRMHVAPVLWNDSNQVTAEHIQMRITNNGPETLLLESASFICSQQDSIRFNQISGKRMDGFFVDGELASVKVSGNGQSVYYTEDSKGALTGVNNAECSDMLILLDGRKVSGITLINEPDATLYPIKELPPSELLLKGFKWLQSQRPLSRQDIFR
;
A
#
# COMPACT_ATOMS: atom_id res chain seq x y z
N SER A 1 21.21 -2.04 -45.24
CA SER A 1 22.53 -2.05 -45.87
C SER A 1 23.53 -2.75 -44.97
N SER A 2 24.45 -3.49 -45.55
CA SER A 2 25.61 -4.11 -44.89
C SER A 2 26.77 -4.06 -45.86
N SER A 3 28.02 -4.25 -45.40
CA SER A 3 29.20 -4.35 -46.27
C SER A 3 29.14 -5.59 -47.16
N LYS A 4 28.57 -6.69 -46.64
CA LYS A 4 28.40 -7.95 -47.37
C LYS A 4 27.06 -8.60 -46.94
N LEU A 5 26.17 -8.86 -47.93
CA LEU A 5 24.94 -9.63 -47.78
C LEU A 5 25.08 -10.91 -48.57
N THR A 6 24.87 -12.04 -47.93
CA THR A 6 24.94 -13.38 -48.54
C THR A 6 23.55 -13.99 -48.57
N TYR A 7 23.20 -14.61 -49.71
CA TYR A 7 21.98 -15.41 -49.83
C TYR A 7 22.34 -16.86 -50.12
N ASP A 8 21.95 -17.75 -49.26
CA ASP A 8 22.11 -19.21 -49.39
C ASP A 8 20.83 -19.76 -50.01
N MET A 9 20.85 -20.07 -51.31
CA MET A 9 19.68 -20.56 -52.05
C MET A 9 19.16 -21.91 -51.53
N PRO A 10 20.00 -22.95 -51.31
CA PRO A 10 19.50 -24.22 -50.74
C PRO A 10 18.85 -24.08 -49.39
N ALA A 11 19.36 -23.26 -48.52
CA ALA A 11 18.85 -23.01 -47.18
C ALA A 11 17.71 -21.98 -47.16
N ASP A 12 17.44 -21.27 -48.24
CA ASP A 12 16.50 -20.14 -48.34
C ASP A 12 16.70 -19.11 -47.22
N LYS A 13 17.96 -18.67 -47.08
CA LYS A 13 18.44 -17.84 -45.99
C LYS A 13 19.31 -16.67 -46.48
N ALA A 14 18.93 -15.46 -46.12
CA ALA A 14 19.80 -14.28 -46.31
C ALA A 14 20.48 -13.90 -44.98
N PHE A 15 21.75 -13.52 -45.02
CA PHE A 15 22.43 -13.12 -43.79
C PHE A 15 23.58 -12.13 -44.04
N TYR A 16 23.92 -11.38 -43.00
CA TYR A 16 25.15 -10.61 -42.88
C TYR A 16 25.81 -10.92 -41.53
N LEU A 17 27.14 -10.88 -41.50
CA LEU A 17 27.96 -11.23 -40.33
C LEU A 17 28.82 -10.06 -39.85
N ASP A 18 28.75 -8.91 -40.55
CA ASP A 18 29.58 -7.77 -40.29
C ASP A 18 28.76 -6.48 -40.44
N LYS A 19 28.22 -6.05 -39.35
CA LYS A 19 27.39 -4.86 -39.13
C LYS A 19 26.39 -4.54 -40.24
N GLY A 20 25.12 -4.66 -39.94
CA GLY A 20 24.02 -4.31 -40.84
C GLY A 20 23.13 -3.21 -40.30
N VAL A 21 22.47 -2.53 -41.23
CA VAL A 21 21.43 -1.54 -40.93
C VAL A 21 20.19 -1.87 -41.73
N LEU A 22 19.09 -2.07 -41.02
CA LEU A 22 17.76 -2.23 -41.58
C LEU A 22 16.97 -0.95 -41.34
N LYS A 23 16.34 -0.40 -42.36
CA LYS A 23 15.49 0.78 -42.24
C LYS A 23 14.15 0.56 -42.86
N ASP A 24 13.11 1.00 -42.19
CA ASP A 24 11.78 1.24 -42.75
C ASP A 24 11.38 2.71 -42.55
N ASN A 25 10.08 3.02 -42.70
CA ASN A 25 9.60 4.41 -42.60
C ASN A 25 9.79 5.03 -41.22
N GLU A 26 9.73 4.24 -40.15
CA GLU A 26 9.77 4.70 -38.76
C GLU A 26 10.92 4.12 -37.95
N ASN A 27 11.45 2.97 -38.38
CA ASN A 27 12.42 2.20 -37.59
C ASN A 27 13.80 2.19 -38.24
N THR A 28 14.81 2.31 -37.42
CA THR A 28 16.20 1.99 -37.83
C THR A 28 16.76 0.95 -36.87
N LEU A 29 17.09 -0.24 -37.39
CA LEU A 29 17.68 -1.32 -36.62
C LEU A 29 19.14 -1.51 -37.06
N THR A 30 20.05 -1.61 -36.12
CA THR A 30 21.44 -1.96 -36.32
C THR A 30 21.82 -3.18 -35.50
N SER A 31 22.64 -4.06 -36.03
CA SER A 31 23.23 -5.20 -35.31
C SER A 31 24.52 -5.65 -36.00
N ILE A 32 25.34 -6.45 -35.32
CA ILE A 32 26.53 -7.04 -35.93
C ILE A 32 26.12 -8.15 -36.87
N ARG A 33 25.24 -9.07 -36.45
CA ARG A 33 24.76 -10.20 -37.27
C ARG A 33 23.27 -10.12 -37.50
N GLY A 34 22.81 -10.50 -38.68
CA GLY A 34 21.41 -10.59 -39.03
C GLY A 34 21.14 -11.74 -39.97
N PHE A 35 20.01 -12.43 -39.76
CA PHE A 35 19.61 -13.58 -40.51
C PHE A 35 18.12 -13.46 -40.88
N TYR A 36 17.80 -13.63 -42.15
CA TYR A 36 16.44 -13.82 -42.63
C TYR A 36 16.24 -15.27 -43.00
N LEU A 37 15.33 -15.96 -42.32
CA LEU A 37 14.98 -17.34 -42.50
C LEU A 37 13.59 -17.39 -43.19
N ALA A 38 13.61 -17.48 -44.53
CA ALA A 38 12.36 -17.36 -45.33
C ALA A 38 11.34 -18.44 -45.00
N LYS A 39 11.77 -19.69 -44.85
CA LYS A 39 10.92 -20.83 -44.47
C LYS A 39 10.21 -20.65 -43.13
N GLU A 40 10.87 -20.00 -42.18
CA GLU A 40 10.34 -19.74 -40.85
C GLU A 40 9.59 -18.40 -40.79
N SER A 41 9.68 -17.59 -41.85
CA SER A 41 9.19 -16.18 -41.84
C SER A 41 9.70 -15.40 -40.65
N LYS A 42 11.02 -15.53 -40.36
CA LYS A 42 11.68 -14.98 -39.18
C LYS A 42 12.91 -14.19 -39.57
N VAL A 43 13.05 -13.02 -39.00
CA VAL A 43 14.29 -12.26 -39.00
C VAL A 43 14.90 -12.37 -37.61
N PHE A 44 16.19 -12.65 -37.54
CA PHE A 44 16.92 -12.75 -36.29
C PHE A 44 18.13 -11.80 -36.33
N PHE A 45 18.31 -11.02 -35.28
CA PHE A 45 19.43 -10.09 -35.10
C PHE A 45 20.17 -10.45 -33.82
N SER A 46 21.49 -10.40 -33.87
CA SER A 46 22.33 -10.64 -32.69
C SER A 46 23.52 -9.73 -32.64
N ASP A 47 24.08 -9.64 -31.44
CA ASP A 47 25.25 -8.85 -31.09
C ASP A 47 25.02 -7.34 -31.25
N SER A 48 24.84 -6.68 -30.13
CA SER A 48 24.65 -5.23 -30.05
C SER A 48 23.46 -4.73 -30.90
N VAL A 49 22.30 -5.34 -30.72
CA VAL A 49 21.07 -4.93 -31.42
C VAL A 49 20.58 -3.59 -30.85
N LEU A 50 20.45 -2.60 -31.72
CA LEU A 50 19.85 -1.30 -31.42
C LEU A 50 18.72 -1.02 -32.42
N LEU A 51 17.50 -0.96 -31.93
CA LEU A 51 16.33 -0.49 -32.68
C LEU A 51 15.97 0.92 -32.20
N VAL A 52 15.87 1.85 -33.12
CA VAL A 52 15.46 3.24 -32.87
C VAL A 52 14.15 3.50 -33.61
N ASN A 53 13.15 3.90 -32.85
CA ASN A 53 11.83 4.36 -33.31
C ASN A 53 11.59 5.77 -32.74
N PRO A 54 10.77 6.64 -33.35
CA PRO A 54 10.46 7.95 -32.78
C PRO A 54 9.94 7.93 -31.33
N LYS A 55 9.28 6.84 -30.92
CA LYS A 55 8.64 6.70 -29.59
C LYS A 55 9.49 5.94 -28.58
N TYR A 56 10.43 5.09 -29.05
CA TYR A 56 11.24 4.25 -28.15
C TYR A 56 12.57 3.81 -28.79
N LYS A 57 13.49 3.36 -27.93
CA LYS A 57 14.72 2.66 -28.32
C LYS A 57 14.76 1.30 -27.66
N VAL A 58 15.15 0.27 -28.41
CA VAL A 58 15.38 -1.08 -27.88
C VAL A 58 16.87 -1.38 -27.98
N ILE A 59 17.47 -1.77 -26.88
CA ILE A 59 18.85 -2.22 -26.76
C ILE A 59 18.79 -3.67 -26.31
N ALA A 60 19.33 -4.59 -27.09
CA ALA A 60 19.23 -6.03 -26.81
C ALA A 60 20.50 -6.75 -27.28
N ASP A 61 20.79 -7.92 -26.67
CA ASP A 61 21.80 -8.82 -27.21
C ASP A 61 21.29 -9.51 -28.47
N SER A 62 20.01 -9.91 -28.47
CA SER A 62 19.35 -10.51 -29.60
C SER A 62 17.87 -10.12 -29.70
N LEU A 63 17.36 -10.09 -30.93
CA LEU A 63 15.99 -9.76 -31.27
C LEU A 63 15.53 -10.65 -32.43
N SER A 64 14.37 -11.28 -32.29
CA SER A 64 13.69 -11.96 -33.41
C SER A 64 12.45 -11.19 -33.81
N TYR A 65 12.14 -11.19 -35.11
CA TYR A 65 10.91 -10.66 -35.64
C TYR A 65 10.19 -11.72 -36.50
N LEU A 66 9.00 -12.09 -36.07
CA LEU A 66 8.15 -13.05 -36.78
C LEU A 66 7.27 -12.29 -37.79
N THR A 67 7.60 -12.34 -39.07
CA THR A 67 6.96 -11.51 -40.10
C THR A 67 5.49 -11.89 -40.35
N LYS A 68 5.10 -13.17 -40.19
CA LYS A 68 3.71 -13.63 -40.33
C LYS A 68 2.79 -13.05 -39.25
N THR A 69 3.26 -13.02 -37.99
CA THR A 69 2.48 -12.58 -36.86
C THR A 69 2.74 -11.12 -36.48
N SER A 70 3.75 -10.50 -37.12
CA SER A 70 4.22 -9.14 -36.80
C SER A 70 4.63 -9.00 -35.31
N THR A 71 5.36 -9.99 -34.81
CA THR A 71 5.71 -10.11 -33.38
C THR A 71 7.23 -9.98 -33.24
N ALA A 72 7.67 -8.99 -32.45
CA ALA A 72 9.04 -8.90 -31.94
C ALA A 72 9.18 -9.80 -30.71
N VAL A 73 10.20 -10.65 -30.68
CA VAL A 73 10.49 -11.58 -29.59
C VAL A 73 11.85 -11.23 -29.00
N PHE A 74 11.88 -11.00 -27.70
CA PHE A 74 13.08 -10.70 -26.93
C PHE A 74 13.59 -11.98 -26.28
N THR A 75 14.86 -12.30 -26.51
CA THR A 75 15.53 -13.46 -25.91
C THR A 75 16.90 -13.01 -25.43
N GLY A 76 17.05 -12.85 -24.12
CA GLY A 76 18.24 -12.28 -23.48
C GLY A 76 18.04 -10.83 -22.99
N PRO A 77 19.05 -10.27 -22.34
CA PRO A 77 18.98 -8.94 -21.74
C PRO A 77 18.52 -7.87 -22.74
N THR A 78 17.37 -7.31 -22.48
CA THR A 78 16.73 -6.30 -23.33
C THR A 78 16.28 -5.11 -22.51
N ARG A 79 16.62 -3.90 -22.99
CA ARG A 79 16.18 -2.64 -22.43
C ARG A 79 15.41 -1.84 -23.46
N ILE A 80 14.16 -1.51 -23.14
CA ILE A 80 13.29 -0.66 -23.96
C ILE A 80 13.16 0.68 -23.24
N VAL A 81 13.50 1.77 -23.91
CA VAL A 81 13.51 3.12 -23.32
C VAL A 81 12.57 4.02 -24.13
N SER A 82 11.58 4.61 -23.47
CA SER A 82 10.72 5.65 -24.06
C SER A 82 11.56 6.88 -24.43
N THR A 83 11.27 7.47 -25.59
CA THR A 83 11.86 8.76 -26.03
C THR A 83 11.01 9.95 -25.59
N GLY A 84 9.83 9.70 -25.00
CA GLY A 84 8.95 10.72 -24.47
C GLY A 84 9.43 11.33 -23.16
N SER A 85 8.67 12.30 -22.64
CA SER A 85 8.98 13.04 -21.40
C SER A 85 8.74 12.22 -20.11
N ASP A 86 8.17 11.02 -20.21
CA ASP A 86 7.80 10.17 -19.07
C ASP A 86 9.00 9.40 -18.47
N SER A 87 10.16 9.38 -19.16
CA SER A 87 11.39 8.69 -18.74
C SER A 87 11.14 7.21 -18.39
N THR A 88 10.17 6.56 -19.04
CA THR A 88 9.86 5.16 -18.78
C THR A 88 10.84 4.25 -19.49
N TRP A 89 11.32 3.24 -18.80
CA TRP A 89 12.10 2.16 -19.39
C TRP A 89 11.67 0.79 -18.86
N ILE A 90 11.86 -0.24 -19.68
CA ILE A 90 11.53 -1.63 -19.38
C ILE A 90 12.79 -2.46 -19.51
N TYR A 91 13.03 -3.34 -18.55
CA TYR A 91 14.00 -4.42 -18.65
C TYR A 91 13.26 -5.75 -18.72
N CYS A 92 13.70 -6.63 -19.59
CA CYS A 92 13.29 -8.03 -19.62
C CYS A 92 14.38 -8.91 -20.24
N GLU A 93 14.34 -10.19 -19.94
CA GLU A 93 15.19 -11.19 -20.60
C GLU A 93 14.38 -12.07 -21.56
N ASN A 94 13.08 -12.15 -21.34
CA ASN A 94 12.15 -12.89 -22.19
C ASN A 94 10.85 -12.10 -22.34
N GLY A 95 10.32 -12.06 -23.55
CA GLY A 95 9.07 -11.39 -23.82
C GLY A 95 8.77 -11.25 -25.29
N TYR A 96 7.64 -10.68 -25.58
CA TYR A 96 7.27 -10.35 -26.94
C TYR A 96 6.41 -9.08 -27.03
N TYR A 97 6.41 -8.47 -28.21
CA TYR A 97 5.58 -7.35 -28.58
C TYR A 97 4.88 -7.63 -29.92
N ASP A 98 3.56 -7.70 -29.91
CA ASP A 98 2.72 -7.75 -31.10
C ASP A 98 2.55 -6.34 -31.64
N THR A 99 3.19 -6.04 -32.80
CA THR A 99 3.19 -4.71 -33.39
C THR A 99 1.85 -4.35 -34.06
N LYS A 100 1.01 -5.33 -34.43
CA LYS A 100 -0.33 -5.10 -34.99
C LYS A 100 -1.34 -4.80 -33.92
N GLN A 101 -1.33 -5.59 -32.82
CA GLN A 101 -2.26 -5.42 -31.72
C GLN A 101 -1.78 -4.39 -30.70
N SER A 102 -0.52 -3.96 -30.79
CA SER A 102 0.13 -3.06 -29.82
C SER A 102 0.10 -3.63 -28.38
N LYS A 103 0.30 -4.94 -28.24
CA LYS A 103 0.30 -5.66 -26.97
C LYS A 103 1.67 -6.22 -26.67
N SER A 104 2.10 -6.11 -25.44
CA SER A 104 3.36 -6.68 -24.97
C SER A 104 3.15 -7.64 -23.81
N LYS A 105 4.02 -8.62 -23.72
CA LYS A 105 4.12 -9.54 -22.59
C LYS A 105 5.58 -9.76 -22.25
N PHE A 106 5.92 -9.58 -20.96
CA PHE A 106 7.26 -9.76 -20.44
C PHE A 106 7.24 -10.81 -19.36
N PHE A 107 8.20 -11.72 -19.42
CA PHE A 107 8.37 -12.77 -18.42
C PHE A 107 9.54 -12.43 -17.50
N LYS A 108 9.60 -13.03 -16.33
CA LYS A 108 10.65 -12.88 -15.35
C LYS A 108 12.03 -13.32 -15.90
N PRO A 109 13.11 -12.58 -15.57
CA PRO A 109 13.10 -11.33 -14.83
C PRO A 109 12.60 -10.16 -15.70
N ASN A 110 11.77 -9.31 -15.10
CA ASN A 110 11.27 -8.11 -15.75
C ASN A 110 11.15 -6.95 -14.76
N ARG A 111 11.25 -5.73 -15.27
CA ARG A 111 11.04 -4.52 -14.49
C ARG A 111 10.63 -3.36 -15.39
N VAL A 112 9.55 -2.70 -15.05
CA VAL A 112 9.15 -1.43 -15.65
C VAL A 112 9.46 -0.32 -14.66
N VAL A 113 10.12 0.74 -15.10
CA VAL A 113 10.47 1.89 -14.26
C VAL A 113 10.00 3.16 -14.94
N SER A 114 9.27 3.99 -14.21
CA SER A 114 8.82 5.30 -14.64
C SER A 114 9.06 6.31 -13.52
N ARG A 115 9.95 7.25 -13.75
CA ARG A 115 10.37 8.25 -12.74
C ARG A 115 10.76 7.58 -11.42
N THR A 116 9.93 7.70 -10.39
CA THR A 116 10.16 7.18 -9.03
C THR A 116 9.47 5.85 -8.77
N ARG A 117 8.69 5.34 -9.74
CA ARG A 117 7.91 4.11 -9.59
C ARG A 117 8.51 2.96 -10.38
N SER A 118 8.44 1.77 -9.82
CA SER A 118 8.80 0.55 -10.55
C SER A 118 7.76 -0.55 -10.31
N LEU A 119 7.57 -1.39 -11.34
CA LEU A 119 6.69 -2.55 -11.32
C LEU A 119 7.49 -3.78 -11.78
N SER A 120 7.33 -4.89 -11.10
CA SER A 120 7.83 -6.21 -11.49
C SER A 120 6.83 -7.31 -11.15
N GLY A 121 6.98 -8.49 -11.75
CA GLY A 121 6.16 -9.66 -11.49
C GLY A 121 6.70 -10.87 -12.24
N ASP A 122 6.08 -12.04 -12.10
CA ASP A 122 6.48 -13.19 -12.91
C ASP A 122 6.08 -12.98 -14.38
N THR A 123 4.95 -12.31 -14.61
CA THR A 123 4.50 -11.90 -15.94
C THR A 123 3.90 -10.50 -15.90
N LEU A 124 4.27 -9.67 -16.87
CA LEU A 124 3.68 -8.36 -17.10
C LEU A 124 3.03 -8.35 -18.50
N ASP A 125 1.73 -8.05 -18.57
CA ASP A 125 0.97 -7.85 -19.81
C ASP A 125 0.60 -6.37 -19.93
N PHE A 126 0.79 -5.78 -21.09
CA PHE A 126 0.41 -4.40 -21.35
C PHE A 126 -0.25 -4.24 -22.72
N ASP A 127 -1.39 -3.57 -22.76
CA ASP A 127 -2.11 -3.20 -23.98
C ASP A 127 -2.00 -1.69 -24.20
N ASN A 128 -1.20 -1.28 -25.20
CA ASN A 128 -0.95 0.13 -25.49
C ASN A 128 -2.19 0.87 -26.04
N ASN A 129 -3.16 0.16 -26.63
CA ASN A 129 -4.38 0.78 -27.19
C ASN A 129 -5.34 1.17 -26.08
N THR A 130 -5.54 0.25 -25.12
CA THR A 130 -6.42 0.48 -23.97
C THR A 130 -5.70 1.18 -22.83
N ARG A 131 -4.36 1.13 -22.78
CA ARG A 131 -3.50 1.58 -21.68
C ARG A 131 -3.74 0.82 -20.38
N VAL A 132 -4.05 -0.46 -20.52
CA VAL A 132 -4.26 -1.38 -19.39
C VAL A 132 -3.05 -2.24 -19.20
N GLY A 133 -2.53 -2.26 -17.98
CA GLY A 133 -1.46 -3.13 -17.51
C GLY A 133 -1.99 -4.20 -16.56
N LYS A 134 -1.45 -5.41 -16.65
CA LYS A 134 -1.71 -6.52 -15.72
C LYS A 134 -0.39 -7.15 -15.32
N ALA A 135 -0.27 -7.49 -14.04
CA ALA A 135 0.88 -8.17 -13.48
C ALA A 135 0.42 -9.44 -12.76
N PHE A 136 1.17 -10.52 -12.88
CA PHE A 136 0.84 -11.81 -12.28
C PHE A 136 2.07 -12.42 -11.62
N GLY A 137 1.87 -13.02 -10.45
CA GLY A 137 2.85 -13.73 -9.64
C GLY A 137 3.92 -12.80 -9.06
N ARG A 138 4.05 -12.79 -7.75
CA ARG A 138 5.04 -11.99 -7.01
C ARG A 138 5.10 -10.54 -7.48
N VAL A 139 3.95 -9.94 -7.66
CA VAL A 139 3.81 -8.54 -8.08
C VAL A 139 4.45 -7.64 -7.02
N MET A 140 5.30 -6.73 -7.46
CA MET A 140 5.91 -5.71 -6.61
C MET A 140 5.84 -4.35 -7.30
N ILE A 141 5.26 -3.38 -6.62
CA ILE A 141 5.20 -1.98 -7.01
C ILE A 141 5.97 -1.19 -5.97
N ALA A 142 7.00 -0.44 -6.36
CA ALA A 142 7.72 0.43 -5.46
C ALA A 142 7.60 1.89 -5.92
N ASP A 143 7.35 2.79 -4.96
CA ASP A 143 7.39 4.24 -5.16
C ASP A 143 8.44 4.83 -4.20
N THR A 144 9.60 5.17 -4.73
CA THR A 144 10.74 5.68 -3.93
C THR A 144 10.49 7.09 -3.39
N SER A 145 9.64 7.88 -4.04
CA SER A 145 9.31 9.25 -3.58
C SER A 145 8.44 9.25 -2.32
N ARG A 146 7.66 8.19 -2.13
CA ARG A 146 6.77 8.02 -0.98
C ARG A 146 7.27 6.97 0.01
N SER A 147 8.40 6.32 -0.28
CA SER A 147 8.94 5.18 0.48
C SER A 147 7.92 4.07 0.70
N VAL A 148 7.17 3.73 -0.36
CA VAL A 148 6.10 2.73 -0.34
C VAL A 148 6.46 1.58 -1.26
N VAL A 149 6.23 0.35 -0.77
CA VAL A 149 6.24 -0.88 -1.56
C VAL A 149 4.91 -1.58 -1.38
N ILE A 150 4.30 -2.01 -2.49
CA ILE A 150 3.07 -2.80 -2.50
C ILE A 150 3.38 -4.12 -3.18
N SER A 151 3.01 -5.23 -2.57
CA SER A 151 3.19 -6.57 -3.12
C SER A 151 1.87 -7.36 -3.10
N GLY A 152 1.79 -8.41 -3.93
CA GLY A 152 0.64 -9.31 -4.00
C GLY A 152 0.75 -10.30 -5.17
N ASP A 153 -0.30 -11.08 -5.39
CA ASP A 153 -0.30 -12.12 -6.43
C ASP A 153 -0.70 -11.59 -7.80
N LYS A 154 -1.58 -10.58 -7.85
CA LYS A 154 -2.08 -9.98 -9.08
C LYS A 154 -2.13 -8.47 -8.96
N GLY A 155 -1.72 -7.78 -10.02
CA GLY A 155 -1.81 -6.34 -10.15
C GLY A 155 -2.56 -5.94 -11.42
N PHE A 156 -3.23 -4.81 -11.35
CA PHE A 156 -3.95 -4.19 -12.47
C PHE A 156 -3.73 -2.69 -12.44
N SER A 157 -3.58 -2.08 -13.61
CA SER A 157 -3.59 -0.62 -13.77
C SER A 157 -4.32 -0.23 -15.04
N ASP A 158 -5.06 0.86 -14.98
CA ASP A 158 -5.69 1.51 -16.12
C ASP A 158 -5.32 2.99 -16.09
N ASP A 159 -4.48 3.40 -17.03
CA ASP A 159 -3.99 4.78 -17.10
C ASP A 159 -5.09 5.78 -17.52
N LYS A 160 -6.15 5.32 -18.20
CA LYS A 160 -7.24 6.21 -18.63
C LYS A 160 -8.13 6.57 -17.46
N SER A 161 -8.54 5.57 -16.67
CA SER A 161 -9.35 5.79 -15.46
C SER A 161 -8.49 6.18 -14.26
N ARG A 162 -7.15 6.09 -14.38
CA ARG A 162 -6.16 6.32 -13.30
C ARG A 162 -6.45 5.49 -12.07
N THR A 163 -6.81 4.26 -12.30
CA THR A 163 -7.06 3.28 -11.24
C THR A 163 -6.01 2.19 -11.26
N ALA A 164 -5.64 1.72 -10.08
CA ALA A 164 -4.77 0.57 -9.92
C ALA A 164 -5.20 -0.24 -8.70
N PHE A 165 -5.00 -1.56 -8.75
CA PHE A 165 -5.16 -2.39 -7.58
C PHE A 165 -4.17 -3.55 -7.56
N VAL A 166 -3.89 -4.03 -6.36
CA VAL A 166 -3.16 -5.26 -6.11
C VAL A 166 -4.01 -6.15 -5.21
N THR A 167 -4.11 -7.43 -5.54
CA THR A 167 -4.93 -8.41 -4.83
C THR A 167 -4.21 -9.76 -4.69
N GLY A 168 -4.69 -10.57 -3.75
CA GLY A 168 -4.08 -11.85 -3.37
C GLY A 168 -2.84 -11.61 -2.49
N ASN A 169 -2.97 -11.87 -1.19
CA ASN A 169 -1.92 -11.59 -0.20
C ASN A 169 -1.36 -10.15 -0.30
N ALA A 170 -2.24 -9.19 -0.57
CA ALA A 170 -1.80 -7.82 -0.81
C ALA A 170 -1.23 -7.20 0.47
N GLU A 171 -0.01 -6.70 0.38
CA GLU A 171 0.70 -6.02 1.47
C GLU A 171 1.17 -4.65 1.01
N LEU A 172 0.98 -3.63 1.84
CA LEU A 172 1.60 -2.32 1.73
C LEU A 172 2.64 -2.18 2.83
N MET A 173 3.86 -1.84 2.45
CA MET A 173 4.94 -1.46 3.35
C MET A 173 5.28 0.01 3.13
N ARG A 174 5.23 0.83 4.17
CA ARG A 174 5.67 2.23 4.13
C ARG A 174 6.74 2.47 5.19
N THR A 175 7.92 2.86 4.73
CA THR A 175 9.05 3.15 5.60
C THR A 175 9.05 4.63 6.00
N PHE A 176 9.17 4.89 7.29
CA PHE A 176 9.38 6.19 7.91
C PHE A 176 10.83 6.28 8.43
N THR A 177 11.22 7.42 8.93
CA THR A 177 12.60 7.65 9.44
C THR A 177 13.01 6.68 10.54
N LYS A 178 12.08 6.30 11.43
CA LYS A 178 12.39 5.46 12.61
C LYS A 178 11.62 4.15 12.66
N ASP A 179 10.66 3.93 11.77
CA ASP A 179 9.76 2.77 11.84
C ASP A 179 9.17 2.42 10.48
N THR A 180 8.49 1.29 10.37
CA THR A 180 7.81 0.84 9.15
C THR A 180 6.39 0.40 9.47
N LEU A 181 5.44 0.90 8.69
CA LEU A 181 4.06 0.44 8.68
C LEU A 181 3.92 -0.71 7.69
N PHE A 182 3.36 -1.80 8.14
CA PHE A 182 2.92 -2.93 7.32
C PHE A 182 1.39 -3.00 7.38
N LEU A 183 0.73 -3.11 6.23
CA LEU A 183 -0.72 -3.22 6.13
C LEU A 183 -1.07 -4.31 5.14
N HIS A 184 -1.94 -5.21 5.54
CA HIS A 184 -2.52 -6.27 4.71
C HIS A 184 -4.02 -6.04 4.50
N ALA A 185 -4.50 -6.45 3.32
CA ALA A 185 -5.92 -6.55 2.98
C ALA A 185 -6.08 -7.54 1.81
N ASP A 186 -7.29 -8.00 1.53
CA ASP A 186 -7.55 -8.78 0.31
C ASP A 186 -7.16 -8.02 -0.95
N THR A 187 -7.49 -6.73 -0.99
CA THR A 187 -7.22 -5.85 -2.14
C THR A 187 -6.81 -4.46 -1.68
N LEU A 188 -5.72 -3.96 -2.23
CA LEU A 188 -5.28 -2.58 -2.12
C LEU A 188 -5.60 -1.86 -3.43
N TYR A 189 -6.43 -0.83 -3.35
CA TYR A 189 -6.93 -0.06 -4.48
C TYR A 189 -6.48 1.39 -4.39
N ALA A 190 -6.10 1.96 -5.53
CA ALA A 190 -5.74 3.37 -5.65
C ALA A 190 -6.49 4.01 -6.82
N LYS A 191 -6.93 5.25 -6.64
CA LYS A 191 -7.53 6.08 -7.68
C LYS A 191 -6.98 7.49 -7.57
N GLU A 192 -6.60 8.06 -8.71
CA GLU A 192 -6.18 9.46 -8.82
C GLU A 192 -7.20 10.24 -9.65
N ASP A 193 -7.74 11.31 -9.08
CA ASP A 193 -8.51 12.31 -9.80
C ASP A 193 -7.65 13.57 -9.97
N THR A 194 -7.07 13.73 -11.14
CA THR A 194 -6.16 14.88 -11.43
C THR A 194 -6.88 16.18 -11.64
N LEU A 195 -8.17 16.16 -12.01
CA LEU A 195 -8.96 17.38 -12.15
C LEU A 195 -9.26 17.96 -10.77
N ALA A 196 -9.57 17.12 -9.81
CA ALA A 196 -9.81 17.50 -8.42
C ALA A 196 -8.54 17.55 -7.57
N GLY A 197 -7.40 17.06 -8.06
CA GLY A 197 -6.16 16.93 -7.27
C GLY A 197 -6.25 15.91 -6.13
N VAL A 198 -7.19 14.96 -6.23
CA VAL A 198 -7.50 13.99 -5.18
C VAL A 198 -6.85 12.65 -5.50
N SER A 199 -6.11 12.11 -4.53
CA SER A 199 -5.71 10.70 -4.54
C SER A 199 -6.42 9.96 -3.42
N SER A 200 -7.09 8.87 -3.73
CA SER A 200 -7.73 7.99 -2.76
C SER A 200 -7.08 6.62 -2.76
N TRP A 201 -6.94 6.06 -1.56
CA TRP A 201 -6.40 4.74 -1.31
C TRP A 201 -7.41 3.97 -0.48
N THR A 202 -7.71 2.76 -0.86
CA THR A 202 -8.66 1.93 -0.12
C THR A 202 -8.10 0.52 0.02
N ALA A 203 -8.10 0.02 1.23
CA ALA A 203 -7.83 -1.37 1.55
C ALA A 203 -9.16 -2.05 1.82
N TYR A 204 -9.48 -3.10 1.08
CA TYR A 204 -10.76 -3.82 1.15
C TYR A 204 -10.58 -5.17 1.78
N ARG A 205 -11.42 -5.49 2.75
CA ARG A 205 -11.61 -6.75 3.46
C ARG A 205 -10.41 -7.22 4.25
N GLY A 206 -10.67 -7.51 5.52
CA GLY A 206 -9.70 -8.12 6.41
C GLY A 206 -8.47 -7.25 6.63
N VAL A 207 -8.67 -5.94 6.73
CA VAL A 207 -7.56 -5.00 6.96
C VAL A 207 -6.93 -5.25 8.31
N ARG A 208 -5.62 -5.47 8.30
CA ARG A 208 -4.79 -5.55 9.49
C ARG A 208 -3.51 -4.77 9.25
N PHE A 209 -3.09 -3.99 10.23
CA PHE A 209 -1.83 -3.25 10.11
C PHE A 209 -1.03 -3.28 11.40
N PHE A 210 0.27 -3.20 11.21
CA PHE A 210 1.26 -3.20 12.27
C PHE A 210 2.29 -2.10 12.04
N LYS A 211 2.50 -1.28 13.05
CA LYS A 211 3.61 -0.37 13.29
C LYS A 211 3.97 -0.50 14.77
N SER A 212 5.20 -0.25 15.18
CA SER A 212 5.64 -0.55 16.56
C SER A 212 4.75 0.09 17.64
N ASP A 213 4.29 1.31 17.42
CA ASP A 213 3.48 2.11 18.34
C ASP A 213 1.98 2.15 18.01
N LEU A 214 1.56 1.58 16.86
CA LEU A 214 0.18 1.63 16.40
C LEU A 214 -0.18 0.37 15.62
N GLN A 215 -1.21 -0.34 16.07
CA GLN A 215 -1.75 -1.52 15.39
C GLN A 215 -3.25 -1.36 15.21
N GLY A 216 -3.81 -2.05 14.22
CA GLY A 216 -5.26 -2.00 14.03
C GLY A 216 -5.79 -3.10 13.14
N VAL A 217 -7.09 -3.31 13.29
CA VAL A 217 -7.89 -4.20 12.45
C VAL A 217 -9.22 -3.55 12.13
N CYS A 218 -9.73 -3.80 10.92
CA CYS A 218 -11.09 -3.43 10.50
C CYS A 218 -11.45 -4.26 9.26
N ASP A 219 -12.68 -4.16 8.77
CA ASP A 219 -13.01 -4.75 7.47
C ASP A 219 -12.35 -3.97 6.33
N SER A 220 -12.54 -2.67 6.31
CA SER A 220 -12.04 -1.80 5.24
C SER A 220 -11.44 -0.51 5.79
N LEU A 221 -10.43 0.02 5.09
CA LEU A 221 -9.76 1.26 5.44
C LEU A 221 -9.66 2.14 4.19
N SER A 222 -9.99 3.42 4.31
CA SER A 222 -9.81 4.41 3.24
C SER A 222 -8.97 5.59 3.71
N TYR A 223 -8.22 6.18 2.77
CA TYR A 223 -7.42 7.38 2.97
C TYR A 223 -7.55 8.29 1.75
N THR A 224 -7.73 9.58 1.97
CA THR A 224 -7.81 10.60 0.92
C THR A 224 -6.79 11.71 1.17
N THR A 225 -6.12 12.16 0.10
CA THR A 225 -5.03 13.15 0.24
C THR A 225 -5.49 14.57 0.56
N PRO A 226 -6.65 15.08 0.09
CA PRO A 226 -7.03 16.46 0.37
C PRO A 226 -7.30 16.72 1.86
N ASP A 227 -7.97 15.79 2.53
CA ASP A 227 -8.32 15.92 3.94
C ASP A 227 -7.31 15.24 4.88
N SER A 228 -6.43 14.40 4.31
CA SER A 228 -5.44 13.61 5.06
C SER A 228 -6.05 12.74 6.16
N ILE A 229 -7.28 12.27 5.93
CA ILE A 229 -8.03 11.47 6.90
C ILE A 229 -8.00 10.00 6.50
N MET A 230 -7.53 9.17 7.43
CA MET A 230 -7.69 7.73 7.43
C MET A 230 -9.02 7.39 8.09
N ARG A 231 -9.85 6.59 7.43
CA ARG A 231 -11.15 6.12 7.92
C ARG A 231 -11.17 4.61 7.98
N MET A 232 -11.49 4.09 9.15
CA MET A 232 -11.64 2.65 9.38
C MET A 232 -13.13 2.31 9.49
N HIS A 233 -13.55 1.28 8.77
CA HIS A 233 -14.96 0.91 8.64
C HIS A 233 -15.18 -0.53 9.09
N VAL A 234 -16.32 -0.77 9.71
CA VAL A 234 -16.82 -2.07 10.17
C VAL A 234 -15.92 -2.70 11.25
N ALA A 235 -16.39 -2.62 12.48
CA ALA A 235 -15.76 -3.15 13.68
C ALA A 235 -14.27 -2.76 13.83
N PRO A 236 -13.92 -1.47 13.69
CA PRO A 236 -12.55 -1.04 13.82
C PRO A 236 -12.03 -1.17 15.25
N VAL A 237 -10.80 -1.64 15.37
CA VAL A 237 -10.05 -1.66 16.63
C VAL A 237 -8.67 -1.07 16.38
N LEU A 238 -8.28 -0.13 17.22
CA LEU A 238 -6.91 0.43 17.26
C LEU A 238 -6.26 0.06 18.58
N TRP A 239 -4.96 -0.20 18.53
CA TRP A 239 -4.10 -0.34 19.71
C TRP A 239 -2.93 0.61 19.62
N ASN A 240 -2.71 1.32 20.71
CA ASN A 240 -1.51 2.13 20.91
C ASN A 240 -0.99 1.85 22.32
N ASP A 241 0.20 1.31 22.43
CA ASP A 241 0.77 0.82 23.70
C ASP A 241 -0.19 -0.12 24.48
N SER A 242 -0.64 0.28 25.68
CA SER A 242 -1.59 -0.46 26.50
C SER A 242 -3.04 -0.14 26.19
N ASN A 243 -3.32 0.85 25.34
CA ASN A 243 -4.67 1.31 25.07
C ASN A 243 -5.27 0.55 23.88
N GLN A 244 -6.53 0.17 24.03
CA GLN A 244 -7.39 -0.33 22.97
C GLN A 244 -8.52 0.67 22.74
N VAL A 245 -8.78 0.99 21.49
CA VAL A 245 -9.79 1.96 21.06
C VAL A 245 -10.75 1.27 20.10
N THR A 246 -12.05 1.41 20.36
CA THR A 246 -13.11 0.88 19.49
C THR A 246 -14.22 1.91 19.30
N ALA A 247 -14.90 1.87 18.16
CA ALA A 247 -16.11 2.62 17.86
C ALA A 247 -16.82 1.96 16.66
N GLU A 248 -17.98 2.46 16.25
CA GLU A 248 -18.53 2.05 14.95
C GLU A 248 -17.74 2.64 13.78
N HIS A 249 -17.26 3.89 13.94
CA HIS A 249 -16.43 4.58 12.97
C HIS A 249 -15.23 5.22 13.67
N ILE A 250 -14.03 4.96 13.14
CA ILE A 250 -12.81 5.59 13.59
C ILE A 250 -12.23 6.41 12.42
N GLN A 251 -11.93 7.67 12.67
CA GLN A 251 -11.24 8.54 11.73
C GLN A 251 -10.00 9.14 12.40
N MET A 252 -8.89 9.18 11.67
CA MET A 252 -7.65 9.79 12.13
C MET A 252 -7.11 10.72 11.06
N ARG A 253 -6.92 11.98 11.38
CA ARG A 253 -6.19 12.91 10.54
C ARG A 253 -4.70 12.72 10.76
N ILE A 254 -3.97 12.51 9.66
CA ILE A 254 -2.53 12.24 9.68
C ILE A 254 -1.85 13.27 8.79
N THR A 255 -1.04 14.14 9.39
CA THR A 255 -0.22 15.14 8.69
C THR A 255 1.20 14.62 8.46
N ASN A 256 2.05 15.44 7.86
CA ASN A 256 3.48 15.10 7.70
C ASN A 256 4.21 14.97 9.05
N ASN A 257 3.68 15.59 10.10
CA ASN A 257 4.25 15.57 11.47
C ASN A 257 3.68 14.43 12.32
N GLY A 258 2.78 13.61 11.79
CA GLY A 258 2.13 12.51 12.51
C GLY A 258 0.63 12.70 12.69
N PRO A 259 -0.02 11.94 13.61
CA PRO A 259 -1.42 12.10 13.92
C PRO A 259 -1.71 13.46 14.52
N GLU A 260 -2.83 14.08 14.15
CA GLU A 260 -3.29 15.37 14.62
C GLU A 260 -4.57 15.24 15.41
N THR A 261 -5.57 14.52 14.87
CA THR A 261 -6.84 14.29 15.53
C THR A 261 -7.32 12.85 15.35
N LEU A 262 -8.03 12.35 16.37
CA LEU A 262 -8.72 11.07 16.38
C LEU A 262 -10.19 11.33 16.66
N LEU A 263 -11.07 10.86 15.78
CA LEU A 263 -12.50 10.92 15.96
C LEU A 263 -13.06 9.52 16.06
N LEU A 264 -13.80 9.28 17.13
CA LEU A 264 -14.55 8.06 17.41
C LEU A 264 -16.04 8.40 17.41
N GLU A 265 -16.81 7.75 16.57
CA GLU A 265 -18.24 8.01 16.44
C GLU A 265 -19.04 6.73 16.67
N SER A 266 -20.07 6.87 17.50
CA SER A 266 -21.00 5.79 17.92
C SER A 266 -20.32 4.67 18.73
N ALA A 267 -20.82 4.43 19.92
CA ALA A 267 -20.32 3.42 20.85
C ALA A 267 -18.80 3.54 21.08
N SER A 268 -18.31 4.77 21.22
CA SER A 268 -16.90 5.06 21.41
C SER A 268 -16.39 4.50 22.73
N PHE A 269 -15.31 3.76 22.70
CA PHE A 269 -14.75 3.08 23.86
C PHE A 269 -13.23 3.10 23.83
N ILE A 270 -12.62 3.51 24.94
CA ILE A 270 -11.19 3.41 25.17
C ILE A 270 -10.98 2.60 26.43
N CYS A 271 -10.12 1.59 26.38
CA CYS A 271 -9.71 0.87 27.56
C CYS A 271 -8.23 0.59 27.58
N SER A 272 -7.65 0.56 28.79
CA SER A 272 -6.27 0.14 29.02
C SER A 272 -6.22 -0.86 30.16
N GLN A 273 -5.37 -1.88 29.99
CA GLN A 273 -5.16 -2.88 31.01
C GLN A 273 -4.31 -2.32 32.14
N GLN A 274 -4.83 -2.35 33.35
CA GLN A 274 -4.13 -1.94 34.58
C GLN A 274 -3.36 -3.14 35.17
N ASP A 275 -4.04 -4.29 35.21
CA ASP A 275 -3.45 -5.59 35.59
C ASP A 275 -4.21 -6.74 34.89
N SER A 276 -4.03 -7.97 35.33
CA SER A 276 -4.64 -9.16 34.69
C SER A 276 -6.16 -9.16 34.68
N ILE A 277 -6.83 -8.42 35.57
CA ILE A 277 -8.28 -8.42 35.77
C ILE A 277 -8.91 -7.01 35.80
N ARG A 278 -8.10 -5.95 35.88
CA ARG A 278 -8.56 -4.57 36.01
C ARG A 278 -8.26 -3.77 34.75
N PHE A 279 -9.22 -2.94 34.35
CA PHE A 279 -9.13 -2.12 33.16
C PHE A 279 -9.61 -0.69 33.47
N ASN A 280 -8.79 0.29 33.12
CA ASN A 280 -9.27 1.66 32.99
C ASN A 280 -10.13 1.74 31.74
N GLN A 281 -11.30 2.37 31.86
CA GLN A 281 -12.31 2.38 30.80
C GLN A 281 -12.92 3.77 30.67
N ILE A 282 -13.16 4.16 29.43
CA ILE A 282 -13.88 5.39 29.09
C ILE A 282 -14.85 5.03 27.97
N SER A 283 -16.10 5.41 28.12
CA SER A 283 -17.11 5.24 27.07
C SER A 283 -17.91 6.51 26.85
N GLY A 284 -18.47 6.65 25.66
CA GLY A 284 -19.31 7.77 25.29
C GLY A 284 -19.91 7.61 23.90
N LYS A 285 -20.78 8.53 23.51
CA LYS A 285 -21.37 8.52 22.18
C LYS A 285 -20.35 8.93 21.12
N ARG A 286 -19.51 9.93 21.43
CA ARG A 286 -18.47 10.46 20.58
C ARG A 286 -17.24 10.82 21.39
N MET A 287 -16.05 10.61 20.83
CA MET A 287 -14.80 11.09 21.40
C MET A 287 -13.96 11.80 20.33
N ASP A 288 -13.42 12.96 20.71
CA ASP A 288 -12.48 13.73 19.90
C ASP A 288 -11.13 13.76 20.64
N GLY A 289 -10.14 13.08 20.08
CA GLY A 289 -8.77 13.05 20.58
C GLY A 289 -7.88 14.04 19.84
N PHE A 290 -7.01 14.75 20.58
CA PHE A 290 -6.09 15.74 20.05
C PHE A 290 -4.65 15.35 20.39
N PHE A 291 -3.79 15.39 19.39
CA PHE A 291 -2.38 15.04 19.50
C PHE A 291 -1.50 16.30 19.51
N VAL A 292 -0.46 16.26 20.32
CA VAL A 292 0.61 17.26 20.35
C VAL A 292 1.93 16.50 20.23
N ASP A 293 2.77 16.88 19.29
CA ASP A 293 4.07 16.25 19.00
C ASP A 293 3.97 14.71 18.75
N GLY A 294 2.83 14.27 18.23
CA GLY A 294 2.56 12.86 17.94
C GLY A 294 2.06 12.02 19.11
N GLU A 295 1.90 12.62 20.30
CA GLU A 295 1.34 11.98 21.49
C GLU A 295 -0.08 12.51 21.76
N LEU A 296 -0.99 11.62 22.21
CA LEU A 296 -2.36 11.99 22.57
C LEU A 296 -2.33 12.87 23.82
N ALA A 297 -2.71 14.14 23.68
CA ALA A 297 -2.67 15.14 24.77
C ALA A 297 -4.00 15.29 25.48
N SER A 298 -5.13 15.15 24.77
CA SER A 298 -6.45 15.23 25.37
C SER A 298 -7.50 14.43 24.61
N VAL A 299 -8.53 14.01 25.32
CA VAL A 299 -9.72 13.38 24.77
C VAL A 299 -10.96 14.07 25.32
N LYS A 300 -11.79 14.62 24.43
CA LYS A 300 -13.11 15.13 24.77
C LYS A 300 -14.15 14.05 24.49
N VAL A 301 -14.86 13.62 25.51
CA VAL A 301 -16.00 12.70 25.43
C VAL A 301 -17.28 13.53 25.38
N SER A 302 -18.17 13.22 24.45
CA SER A 302 -19.45 13.91 24.29
C SER A 302 -20.60 12.93 24.24
N GLY A 303 -21.58 13.13 25.08
CA GLY A 303 -22.80 12.37 25.23
C GLY A 303 -22.63 11.05 26.01
N ASN A 304 -23.26 10.95 27.18
CA ASN A 304 -23.24 9.79 28.06
C ASN A 304 -21.79 9.33 28.39
N GLY A 305 -21.00 10.26 28.87
CA GLY A 305 -19.64 9.98 29.30
C GLY A 305 -19.64 9.09 30.55
N GLN A 306 -18.96 7.95 30.47
CA GLN A 306 -18.74 7.05 31.58
C GLN A 306 -17.28 6.71 31.72
N SER A 307 -16.77 6.61 32.94
CA SER A 307 -15.41 6.20 33.19
C SER A 307 -15.27 5.31 34.42
N VAL A 308 -14.37 4.34 34.30
CA VAL A 308 -13.85 3.56 35.43
C VAL A 308 -12.34 3.77 35.42
N TYR A 309 -11.80 4.39 36.47
CA TYR A 309 -10.39 4.72 36.56
C TYR A 309 -9.80 4.30 37.92
N TYR A 310 -8.77 3.46 37.89
CA TYR A 310 -8.06 2.99 39.06
C TYR A 310 -7.01 4.01 39.49
N THR A 311 -7.10 4.46 40.75
CA THR A 311 -6.15 5.43 41.34
C THR A 311 -4.97 4.72 41.97
N GLU A 312 -3.79 5.34 41.84
CA GLU A 312 -2.52 4.85 42.41
C GLU A 312 -1.97 5.83 43.43
N ASP A 313 -1.24 5.32 44.41
CA ASP A 313 -0.44 6.15 45.30
C ASP A 313 0.92 6.55 44.61
N SER A 314 1.74 7.31 45.33
CA SER A 314 3.05 7.75 44.84
C SER A 314 4.04 6.60 44.59
N LYS A 315 3.74 5.38 45.03
CA LYS A 315 4.54 4.16 44.83
C LYS A 315 3.97 3.25 43.73
N GLY A 316 2.84 3.64 43.10
CA GLY A 316 2.15 2.86 42.07
C GLY A 316 1.25 1.77 42.62
N ALA A 317 0.95 1.76 43.92
CA ALA A 317 -0.01 0.81 44.50
C ALA A 317 -1.44 1.33 44.31
N LEU A 318 -2.34 0.42 43.87
CA LEU A 318 -3.75 0.75 43.67
C LEU A 318 -4.43 1.09 45.02
N THR A 319 -5.05 2.24 45.11
CA THR A 319 -5.70 2.75 46.33
C THR A 319 -7.22 2.72 46.25
N GLY A 320 -7.76 2.91 45.05
CA GLY A 320 -9.20 2.94 44.83
C GLY A 320 -9.60 2.86 43.37
N VAL A 321 -10.86 2.92 43.08
CA VAL A 321 -11.40 3.02 41.74
C VAL A 321 -12.50 4.09 41.73
N ASN A 322 -12.34 5.04 40.82
CA ASN A 322 -13.35 6.06 40.52
C ASN A 322 -14.29 5.50 39.45
N ASN A 323 -15.59 5.45 39.73
CA ASN A 323 -16.65 5.17 38.76
C ASN A 323 -17.42 6.47 38.58
N ALA A 324 -17.47 7.00 37.34
CA ALA A 324 -18.10 8.29 37.10
C ALA A 324 -18.97 8.26 35.82
N GLU A 325 -20.06 9.00 35.88
CA GLU A 325 -20.96 9.28 34.78
C GLU A 325 -21.23 10.78 34.66
N CYS A 326 -21.39 11.28 33.44
CA CYS A 326 -21.71 12.68 33.15
C CYS A 326 -22.19 12.84 31.70
N SER A 327 -22.68 14.03 31.36
CA SER A 327 -23.05 14.28 29.96
C SER A 327 -21.81 14.36 29.06
N ASP A 328 -20.79 15.10 29.48
CA ASP A 328 -19.55 15.28 28.74
C ASP A 328 -18.34 15.16 29.69
N MET A 329 -17.16 14.84 29.12
CA MET A 329 -15.93 14.64 29.89
C MET A 329 -14.74 15.17 29.12
N LEU A 330 -13.80 15.80 29.80
CA LEU A 330 -12.49 16.16 29.28
C LEU A 330 -11.41 15.39 30.04
N ILE A 331 -10.60 14.64 29.30
CA ILE A 331 -9.49 13.87 29.84
C ILE A 331 -8.20 14.51 29.32
N LEU A 332 -7.31 14.84 30.22
CA LEU A 332 -5.98 15.35 29.92
C LEU A 332 -4.95 14.24 30.14
N LEU A 333 -3.97 14.17 29.25
CA LEU A 333 -2.88 13.23 29.35
C LEU A 333 -1.54 14.00 29.45
N ASP A 334 -0.63 13.45 30.24
CA ASP A 334 0.77 13.86 30.29
C ASP A 334 1.61 12.63 29.91
N GLY A 335 2.19 12.71 28.73
CA GLY A 335 2.74 11.51 28.09
C GLY A 335 1.65 10.45 27.86
N ARG A 336 1.82 9.28 28.49
CA ARG A 336 0.90 8.14 28.33
C ARG A 336 -0.06 7.94 29.50
N LYS A 337 -0.03 8.84 30.50
CA LYS A 337 -0.83 8.73 31.72
C LYS A 337 -1.92 9.80 31.76
N VAL A 338 -3.08 9.44 32.27
CA VAL A 338 -4.12 10.39 32.55
C VAL A 338 -3.64 11.31 33.67
N SER A 339 -3.56 12.61 33.40
CA SER A 339 -3.18 13.65 34.37
C SER A 339 -4.36 14.36 34.99
N GLY A 340 -5.53 14.31 34.32
CA GLY A 340 -6.75 14.92 34.84
C GLY A 340 -8.00 14.43 34.11
N ILE A 341 -9.10 14.32 34.86
CA ILE A 341 -10.44 14.05 34.32
C ILE A 341 -11.37 15.13 34.84
N THR A 342 -12.00 15.86 33.92
CA THR A 342 -13.02 16.86 34.24
C THR A 342 -14.37 16.37 33.79
N LEU A 343 -15.29 16.17 34.72
CA LEU A 343 -16.66 15.79 34.44
C LEU A 343 -17.50 17.06 34.23
N ILE A 344 -18.27 17.09 33.15
CA ILE A 344 -18.99 18.29 32.69
C ILE A 344 -20.47 17.93 32.54
N ASN A 345 -21.32 18.74 33.11
CA ASN A 345 -22.77 18.60 33.17
C ASN A 345 -23.25 17.29 33.86
N GLU A 346 -24.01 17.46 34.91
CA GLU A 346 -24.64 16.38 35.71
C GLU A 346 -23.61 15.29 36.14
N PRO A 347 -22.52 15.65 36.84
CA PRO A 347 -21.55 14.68 37.25
C PRO A 347 -22.09 13.84 38.42
N ASP A 348 -22.01 12.52 38.26
CA ASP A 348 -22.16 11.55 39.33
C ASP A 348 -20.91 10.69 39.41
N ALA A 349 -20.20 10.72 40.51
CA ALA A 349 -18.93 10.04 40.68
C ALA A 349 -18.76 9.47 42.08
N THR A 350 -18.38 8.22 42.15
CA THR A 350 -18.10 7.53 43.40
C THR A 350 -16.70 6.92 43.38
N LEU A 351 -15.94 7.18 44.45
CA LEU A 351 -14.65 6.57 44.70
C LEU A 351 -14.84 5.39 45.68
N TYR A 352 -14.59 4.18 45.19
CA TYR A 352 -14.62 2.97 45.97
C TYR A 352 -13.24 2.56 46.41
N PRO A 353 -13.03 2.10 47.67
CA PRO A 353 -11.83 1.41 48.06
C PRO A 353 -11.57 0.19 47.19
N ILE A 354 -10.30 -0.11 46.89
CA ILE A 354 -9.90 -1.13 45.89
C ILE A 354 -10.47 -2.56 46.15
N LYS A 355 -10.84 -2.85 47.38
CA LYS A 355 -11.38 -4.17 47.80
C LYS A 355 -12.88 -4.22 47.96
N GLU A 356 -13.58 -3.10 47.74
CA GLU A 356 -15.03 -3.00 48.03
C GLU A 356 -15.86 -3.67 46.96
N LEU A 357 -15.49 -3.49 45.68
CA LEU A 357 -16.21 -4.09 44.56
C LEU A 357 -15.30 -5.05 43.76
N PRO A 358 -15.83 -6.20 43.33
CA PRO A 358 -15.09 -7.06 42.42
C PRO A 358 -14.91 -6.38 41.04
N PRO A 359 -13.76 -6.56 40.38
CA PRO A 359 -13.51 -5.93 39.10
C PRO A 359 -14.54 -6.20 38.00
N SER A 360 -15.26 -7.33 38.08
CA SER A 360 -16.30 -7.68 37.11
C SER A 360 -17.53 -6.78 37.19
N GLU A 361 -17.82 -6.18 38.35
CA GLU A 361 -18.93 -5.23 38.56
C GLU A 361 -18.56 -3.82 38.06
N LEU A 362 -17.27 -3.58 37.81
CA LEU A 362 -16.74 -2.32 37.33
C LEU A 362 -16.55 -2.29 35.81
N LEU A 363 -17.07 -3.26 35.07
CA LEU A 363 -16.98 -3.26 33.60
C LEU A 363 -18.16 -2.46 33.01
N LEU A 364 -17.84 -1.41 32.26
CA LEU A 364 -18.80 -0.58 31.55
C LEU A 364 -19.53 -1.38 30.47
N LYS A 365 -20.78 -1.00 30.22
CA LYS A 365 -21.57 -1.62 29.14
C LYS A 365 -20.86 -1.48 27.81
N GLY A 366 -20.67 -2.60 27.10
CA GLY A 366 -19.99 -2.63 25.83
C GLY A 366 -18.49 -2.93 25.93
N PHE A 367 -17.93 -3.09 27.12
CA PHE A 367 -16.54 -3.51 27.29
C PHE A 367 -16.23 -4.80 26.52
N LYS A 368 -15.15 -4.77 25.75
CA LYS A 368 -14.57 -5.92 25.05
C LYS A 368 -13.07 -5.80 25.05
N TRP A 369 -12.36 -6.80 25.56
CA TRP A 369 -10.92 -6.85 25.47
C TRP A 369 -10.50 -7.73 24.28
N LEU A 370 -9.99 -7.12 23.22
CA LEU A 370 -9.75 -7.73 21.90
C LEU A 370 -8.27 -7.97 21.63
N GLN A 371 -7.45 -8.06 22.67
CA GLN A 371 -5.99 -8.23 22.56
C GLN A 371 -5.57 -9.44 21.70
N SER A 372 -6.38 -10.50 21.66
CA SER A 372 -6.11 -11.67 20.81
C SER A 372 -6.15 -11.38 19.29
N GLN A 373 -6.80 -10.29 18.89
CA GLN A 373 -6.88 -9.86 17.51
C GLN A 373 -5.73 -8.94 17.11
N ARG A 374 -4.97 -8.40 18.09
CA ARG A 374 -3.93 -7.42 17.89
C ARG A 374 -2.77 -8.01 17.09
N PRO A 375 -2.38 -7.44 15.94
CA PRO A 375 -1.14 -7.80 15.26
C PRO A 375 0.06 -7.34 16.10
N LEU A 376 0.94 -8.26 16.46
CA LEU A 376 2.16 -7.97 17.24
C LEU A 376 3.43 -7.97 16.40
N SER A 377 3.30 -8.38 15.14
CA SER A 377 4.40 -8.45 14.18
C SER A 377 3.90 -8.29 12.74
N ARG A 378 4.82 -8.12 11.78
CA ARG A 378 4.50 -8.15 10.36
C ARG A 378 3.80 -9.44 9.94
N GLN A 379 4.15 -10.59 10.52
CA GLN A 379 3.55 -11.87 10.17
C GLN A 379 2.07 -11.96 10.60
N ASP A 380 1.70 -11.27 11.68
CA ASP A 380 0.35 -11.32 12.23
C ASP A 380 -0.69 -10.58 11.38
N ILE A 381 -0.25 -9.72 10.44
CA ILE A 381 -1.21 -9.05 9.56
C ILE A 381 -1.85 -10.00 8.55
N PHE A 382 -1.28 -11.18 8.32
CA PHE A 382 -1.79 -12.17 7.35
C PHE A 382 -2.69 -13.26 8.00
N ARG A 383 -3.05 -13.12 9.27
CA ARG A 383 -3.88 -14.10 10.01
C ARG A 383 -5.37 -13.92 9.75
#